data_95fe0c7e8523ed5f4e4f7685aec21bc6
#
_entry.id   95fe0c7e8523ed5f4e4f7685aec21bc6
#
_cell.length_a   1.000
_cell.length_b   1.000
_cell.length_c   1.000
_cell.angle_alpha   90.00
_cell.angle_beta   90.00
_cell.angle_gamma   90.00
#
_symmetry.space_group_name_H-M   'P 1'
#
loop_
_entity.id
_entity.type
_entity.pdbx_description
1 polymer ?
#
loop_
_entity_poly.entity_id
_entity_poly.type
_entity_poly.pdbx_seq_one_letter_code
_entity_poly.pdbx_strand_id
1 'polypeptide(L)'
;MSKRMLVEVHVGKRYGISRLNCDGAGQVKDVIIDNERYNRISSQSKKKVWRENLEKRLERLNGDSMEHVYRTRAMKDIFKKEFLKKETDLYTENADAMAEYIVKSILSCALETKNGFDVTNQVLIVTKYDVEDIVEVFCDVIRTPEDWEQAK
;
A
#
# COMPACT_ATOMS: atom_id res chain seq x y z
N MET A 1 -17.88 18.74 -17.08
CA MET A 1 -17.30 17.44 -17.54
C MET A 1 -15.78 17.54 -17.51
N SER A 2 -15.11 16.77 -16.67
CA SER A 2 -13.65 16.71 -16.64
C SER A 2 -13.14 16.04 -17.90
N LYS A 3 -12.31 16.74 -18.68
CA LYS A 3 -11.65 16.16 -19.85
C LYS A 3 -10.58 15.20 -19.37
N ARG A 4 -10.72 13.91 -19.67
CA ARG A 4 -9.65 12.94 -19.47
C ARG A 4 -8.64 13.10 -20.59
N MET A 5 -7.36 13.17 -20.21
CA MET A 5 -6.25 13.28 -21.14
C MET A 5 -5.37 12.04 -20.98
N LEU A 6 -5.09 11.35 -22.08
CA LEU A 6 -4.07 10.31 -22.15
C LEU A 6 -2.74 10.98 -22.49
N VAL A 7 -1.74 10.76 -21.67
CA VAL A 7 -0.38 11.23 -21.91
C VAL A 7 0.52 10.01 -22.12
N GLU A 8 1.12 9.92 -23.29
CA GLU A 8 2.14 8.93 -23.62
C GLU A 8 3.50 9.61 -23.67
N VAL A 9 4.49 9.03 -23.01
CA VAL A 9 5.86 9.53 -22.99
C VAL A 9 6.78 8.46 -23.54
N HIS A 10 7.39 8.74 -24.68
CA HIS A 10 8.38 7.88 -25.32
C HIS A 10 9.76 8.44 -25.07
N VAL A 11 10.62 7.69 -24.41
CA VAL A 11 12.00 8.08 -24.13
C VAL A 11 12.93 7.00 -24.63
N GLY A 12 13.75 7.35 -25.63
CA GLY A 12 14.84 6.51 -26.11
C GLY A 12 16.18 6.98 -25.54
N LYS A 13 16.94 6.08 -24.95
CA LYS A 13 18.32 6.35 -24.50
C LYS A 13 19.21 5.18 -24.87
N ARG A 14 20.35 5.49 -25.50
CA ARG A 14 21.38 4.49 -25.79
C ARG A 14 22.32 4.36 -24.60
N TYR A 15 22.51 3.15 -24.13
CA TYR A 15 23.48 2.83 -23.09
C TYR A 15 24.62 2.01 -23.68
N GLY A 16 25.82 2.20 -23.16
CA GLY A 16 26.94 1.30 -23.42
C GLY A 16 26.70 -0.08 -22.77
N ILE A 17 27.74 -0.91 -22.70
CA ILE A 17 27.67 -2.23 -22.08
C ILE A 17 27.25 -2.07 -20.62
N SER A 18 26.00 -2.46 -20.30
CA SER A 18 25.43 -2.28 -18.98
C SER A 18 24.35 -3.32 -18.66
N ARG A 19 24.25 -3.68 -17.40
CA ARG A 19 23.26 -4.60 -16.86
C ARG A 19 22.12 -3.82 -16.22
N LEU A 20 21.27 -3.20 -17.04
CA LEU A 20 20.26 -2.25 -16.59
C LEU A 20 19.11 -2.88 -15.79
N ASN A 21 18.68 -4.07 -16.18
CA ASN A 21 17.58 -4.77 -15.52
C ASN A 21 17.67 -6.27 -15.79
N CYS A 22 17.63 -7.08 -14.71
CA CYS A 22 17.70 -8.52 -14.78
C CYS A 22 16.40 -9.18 -14.31
N ASP A 23 16.21 -10.41 -14.69
CA ASP A 23 15.17 -11.29 -14.13
C ASP A 23 15.61 -11.91 -12.78
N GLY A 24 14.77 -12.80 -12.22
CA GLY A 24 15.08 -13.50 -10.97
C GLY A 24 16.24 -14.47 -11.05
N ALA A 25 16.66 -14.89 -12.26
CA ALA A 25 17.82 -15.75 -12.52
C ALA A 25 19.09 -14.93 -12.83
N GLY A 26 19.01 -13.58 -12.76
CA GLY A 26 20.12 -12.68 -13.02
C GLY A 26 20.43 -12.48 -14.51
N GLN A 27 19.58 -12.95 -15.42
CA GLN A 27 19.72 -12.70 -16.86
C GLN A 27 19.20 -11.31 -17.22
N VAL A 28 19.88 -10.66 -18.19
CA VAL A 28 19.46 -9.34 -18.66
C VAL A 28 18.10 -9.47 -19.36
N LYS A 29 17.15 -8.63 -18.96
CA LYS A 29 15.88 -8.55 -19.67
C LYS A 29 16.05 -7.87 -20.99
N ASP A 30 15.63 -8.54 -22.04
CA ASP A 30 15.68 -8.03 -23.40
C ASP A 30 14.32 -8.14 -24.13
N VAL A 31 14.28 -7.59 -25.31
CA VAL A 31 13.19 -7.70 -26.27
C VAL A 31 13.77 -7.67 -27.66
N ILE A 32 13.23 -8.46 -28.56
CA ILE A 32 13.62 -8.45 -29.98
C ILE A 32 12.59 -7.62 -30.74
N ILE A 33 13.08 -6.59 -31.42
CA ILE A 33 12.29 -5.73 -32.29
C ILE A 33 13.04 -5.64 -33.63
N ASP A 34 12.34 -5.93 -34.73
CA ASP A 34 12.92 -5.92 -36.10
C ASP A 34 14.21 -6.76 -36.22
N ASN A 35 14.20 -7.91 -35.60
CA ASN A 35 15.35 -8.84 -35.58
C ASN A 35 16.59 -8.34 -34.83
N GLU A 36 16.51 -7.21 -34.12
CA GLU A 36 17.56 -6.67 -33.25
C GLU A 36 17.19 -6.84 -31.77
N ARG A 37 18.22 -7.13 -30.94
CA ARG A 37 18.05 -7.32 -29.50
C ARG A 37 18.28 -6.01 -28.74
N TYR A 38 17.26 -5.61 -27.98
CA TYR A 38 17.29 -4.41 -27.14
C TYR A 38 17.21 -4.78 -25.65
N ASN A 39 18.02 -4.12 -24.82
CA ASN A 39 17.88 -4.22 -23.36
C ASN A 39 16.57 -3.59 -22.92
N ARG A 40 15.81 -4.33 -22.10
CA ARG A 40 14.51 -3.89 -21.61
C ARG A 40 14.58 -3.54 -20.12
N ILE A 41 14.12 -2.34 -19.75
CA ILE A 41 13.84 -1.97 -18.37
C ILE A 41 12.36 -2.24 -18.12
N SER A 42 12.04 -3.06 -17.11
CA SER A 42 10.64 -3.41 -16.79
C SER A 42 9.86 -2.19 -16.32
N SER A 43 8.55 -2.18 -16.60
CA SER A 43 7.65 -1.12 -16.15
C SER A 43 7.64 -1.00 -14.62
N GLN A 44 7.76 -2.13 -13.91
CA GLN A 44 7.82 -2.16 -12.45
C GLN A 44 9.06 -1.42 -11.92
N SER A 45 10.23 -1.63 -12.54
CA SER A 45 11.46 -0.94 -12.17
C SER A 45 11.36 0.56 -12.38
N LYS A 46 10.83 1.00 -13.52
CA LYS A 46 10.58 2.43 -13.81
C LYS A 46 9.58 3.04 -12.84
N LYS A 47 8.45 2.38 -12.61
CA LYS A 47 7.41 2.87 -11.69
C LYS A 47 7.89 2.97 -10.24
N LYS A 48 8.81 2.09 -9.80
CA LYS A 48 9.42 2.20 -8.47
C LYS A 48 10.21 3.51 -8.35
N VAL A 49 11.13 3.77 -9.27
CA VAL A 49 11.93 4.99 -9.26
C VAL A 49 11.07 6.26 -9.38
N TRP A 50 10.01 6.21 -10.19
CA TRP A 50 9.10 7.35 -10.34
C TRP A 50 8.36 7.66 -9.04
N ARG A 51 7.87 6.64 -8.33
CA ARG A 51 7.21 6.84 -7.03
C ARG A 51 8.15 7.47 -6.01
N GLU A 52 9.34 6.91 -5.84
CA GLU A 52 10.34 7.41 -4.91
C GLU A 52 10.75 8.88 -5.20
N ASN A 53 10.84 9.24 -6.48
CA ASN A 53 11.17 10.62 -6.87
C ASN A 53 9.96 11.56 -6.77
N LEU A 54 8.75 11.08 -7.05
CA LEU A 54 7.54 11.88 -6.95
C LEU A 54 7.25 12.23 -5.49
N GLU A 55 7.35 11.29 -4.58
CA GLU A 55 7.21 11.51 -3.14
C GLU A 55 8.16 12.63 -2.67
N LYS A 56 9.46 12.48 -2.93
CA LYS A 56 10.48 13.50 -2.59
C LYS A 56 10.20 14.88 -3.20
N ARG A 57 9.62 14.92 -4.40
CA ARG A 57 9.31 16.18 -5.07
C ARG A 57 8.06 16.84 -4.49
N LEU A 58 7.06 16.06 -4.14
CA LEU A 58 5.83 16.55 -3.52
C LEU A 58 6.09 17.05 -2.10
N GLU A 59 6.90 16.36 -1.32
CA GLU A 59 7.37 16.84 -0.01
C GLU A 59 8.04 18.23 -0.11
N ARG A 60 8.88 18.45 -1.14
CA ARG A 60 9.52 19.75 -1.36
C ARG A 60 8.55 20.86 -1.79
N LEU A 61 7.46 20.51 -2.49
CA LEU A 61 6.50 21.47 -3.00
C LEU A 61 5.46 21.88 -1.96
N ASN A 62 5.05 20.95 -1.13
CA ASN A 62 3.94 21.14 -0.18
C ASN A 62 4.41 21.48 1.24
N GLY A 63 5.71 21.35 1.55
CA GLY A 63 6.25 21.58 2.88
C GLY A 63 5.86 20.53 3.93
N ASP A 64 4.91 19.66 3.61
CA ASP A 64 4.49 18.54 4.44
C ASP A 64 4.99 17.23 3.84
N SER A 65 5.38 16.30 4.70
CA SER A 65 5.61 14.93 4.28
C SER A 65 4.34 14.40 3.62
N MET A 66 4.42 13.96 2.39
CA MET A 66 3.30 13.22 1.79
C MET A 66 3.06 12.00 2.67
N GLU A 67 2.00 12.08 3.45
CA GLU A 67 1.65 11.06 4.40
C GLU A 67 1.31 9.76 3.65
N HIS A 68 1.98 8.76 4.06
CA HIS A 68 2.19 7.46 3.45
C HIS A 68 0.93 6.83 2.86
N VAL A 69 0.99 6.56 1.57
CA VAL A 69 0.12 5.58 0.92
C VAL A 69 0.67 4.19 1.26
N TYR A 70 -0.07 3.44 2.03
CA TYR A 70 0.25 2.05 2.33
C TYR A 70 -0.16 1.16 1.16
N ARG A 71 0.79 0.46 0.59
CA ARG A 71 0.51 -0.67 -0.30
C ARG A 71 0.92 -1.94 0.43
N THR A 72 -0.02 -2.58 1.08
CA THR A 72 0.29 -3.59 2.09
C THR A 72 -0.71 -4.74 2.10
N ARG A 73 -0.29 -5.84 2.67
CA ARG A 73 -1.13 -6.95 3.11
C ARG A 73 -1.24 -7.02 4.65
N ALA A 74 -0.48 -6.21 5.38
CA ALA A 74 -0.45 -6.17 6.84
C ALA A 74 -1.47 -5.17 7.41
N MET A 75 -2.70 -5.17 6.87
CA MET A 75 -3.74 -4.21 7.28
C MET A 75 -4.17 -4.38 8.73
N LYS A 76 -4.23 -5.62 9.24
CA LYS A 76 -4.55 -5.89 10.63
C LYS A 76 -3.57 -5.17 11.58
N ASP A 77 -2.27 -5.25 11.31
CA ASP A 77 -1.25 -4.59 12.12
C ASP A 77 -1.35 -3.06 12.06
N ILE A 78 -1.75 -2.51 10.92
CA ILE A 78 -1.94 -1.06 10.76
C ILE A 78 -3.11 -0.58 11.61
N PHE A 79 -4.28 -1.22 11.50
CA PHE A 79 -5.44 -0.88 12.33
C PHE A 79 -5.17 -1.11 13.82
N LYS A 80 -4.53 -2.22 14.18
CA LYS A 80 -4.13 -2.48 15.56
C LYS A 80 -3.28 -1.34 16.14
N LYS A 81 -2.28 -0.87 15.40
CA LYS A 81 -1.45 0.27 15.82
C LYS A 81 -2.26 1.54 16.00
N GLU A 82 -3.29 1.75 15.19
CA GLU A 82 -4.14 2.92 15.29
C GLU A 82 -5.04 2.86 16.53
N PHE A 83 -5.61 1.69 16.85
CA PHE A 83 -6.36 1.50 18.11
C PHE A 83 -5.48 1.68 19.35
N LEU A 84 -4.23 1.23 19.32
CA LEU A 84 -3.29 1.40 20.43
C LEU A 84 -2.91 2.86 20.72
N LYS A 85 -3.21 3.79 19.82
CA LYS A 85 -3.05 5.23 20.06
C LYS A 85 -4.24 5.85 20.82
N LYS A 86 -5.35 5.14 20.90
CA LYS A 86 -6.51 5.62 21.64
C LYS A 86 -6.26 5.38 23.14
N GLU A 87 -6.57 6.37 23.97
CA GLU A 87 -6.28 6.35 25.41
C GLU A 87 -7.31 5.57 26.25
N THR A 88 -8.20 4.83 25.60
CA THR A 88 -9.31 4.11 26.24
C THR A 88 -9.00 2.61 26.32
N ASP A 89 -9.11 2.02 27.50
CA ASP A 89 -8.85 0.60 27.76
C ASP A 89 -9.67 -0.31 26.83
N LEU A 90 -10.91 0.05 26.51
CA LEU A 90 -11.75 -0.67 25.58
C LEU A 90 -11.04 -0.96 24.26
N TYR A 91 -10.40 0.05 23.67
CA TYR A 91 -9.74 -0.09 22.37
C TYR A 91 -8.36 -0.72 22.49
N THR A 92 -7.60 -0.37 23.53
CA THR A 92 -6.25 -0.90 23.71
C THR A 92 -6.24 -2.39 24.03
N GLU A 93 -7.14 -2.84 24.90
CA GLU A 93 -7.27 -4.26 25.25
C GLU A 93 -7.84 -5.10 24.10
N ASN A 94 -8.72 -4.54 23.28
CA ASN A 94 -9.36 -5.23 22.16
C ASN A 94 -8.76 -4.91 20.80
N ALA A 95 -7.64 -4.17 20.73
CA ALA A 95 -7.05 -3.65 19.49
C ALA A 95 -6.85 -4.73 18.41
N ASP A 96 -6.40 -5.92 18.79
CA ASP A 96 -6.17 -7.03 17.85
C ASP A 96 -7.48 -7.59 17.27
N ALA A 97 -8.47 -7.80 18.11
CA ALA A 97 -9.77 -8.32 17.72
C ALA A 97 -10.58 -7.32 16.89
N MET A 98 -10.53 -6.04 17.26
CA MET A 98 -11.18 -4.96 16.50
C MET A 98 -10.53 -4.75 15.14
N ALA A 99 -9.20 -4.78 15.07
CA ALA A 99 -8.47 -4.71 13.80
C ALA A 99 -8.82 -5.89 12.88
N GLU A 100 -8.92 -7.09 13.44
CA GLU A 100 -9.34 -8.28 12.69
C GLU A 100 -10.78 -8.16 12.18
N TYR A 101 -11.69 -7.65 13.00
CA TYR A 101 -13.09 -7.41 12.64
C TYR A 101 -13.19 -6.42 11.46
N ILE A 102 -12.46 -5.29 11.50
CA ILE A 102 -12.42 -4.33 10.39
C ILE A 102 -11.96 -5.01 9.11
N VAL A 103 -10.87 -5.76 9.16
CA VAL A 103 -10.33 -6.43 7.97
C VAL A 103 -11.29 -7.46 7.40
N LYS A 104 -11.89 -8.29 8.24
CA LYS A 104 -12.77 -9.38 7.79
C LYS A 104 -14.16 -8.90 7.41
N SER A 105 -14.78 -8.09 8.27
CA SER A 105 -16.19 -7.73 8.14
C SER A 105 -16.42 -6.46 7.34
N ILE A 106 -15.59 -5.43 7.52
CA ILE A 106 -15.75 -4.15 6.84
C ILE A 106 -15.04 -4.17 5.48
N LEU A 107 -13.78 -4.58 5.44
CA LEU A 107 -13.01 -4.64 4.19
C LEU A 107 -13.24 -5.93 3.40
N SER A 108 -13.97 -6.89 3.96
CA SER A 108 -14.26 -8.19 3.34
C SER A 108 -13.01 -8.93 2.84
N CYS A 109 -11.90 -8.82 3.58
CA CYS A 109 -10.63 -9.46 3.25
C CYS A 109 -10.40 -10.69 4.12
N ALA A 110 -10.09 -11.82 3.53
CA ALA A 110 -9.64 -12.99 4.28
C ALA A 110 -8.23 -12.76 4.84
N LEU A 111 -7.99 -13.25 6.06
CA LEU A 111 -6.67 -13.26 6.68
C LEU A 111 -6.01 -14.62 6.51
N GLU A 112 -4.73 -14.61 6.20
CA GLU A 112 -3.85 -15.76 6.10
C GLU A 112 -2.64 -15.54 7.01
N THR A 113 -2.23 -16.57 7.75
CA THR A 113 -1.00 -16.47 8.54
C THR A 113 0.20 -16.88 7.68
N LYS A 114 1.14 -15.95 7.47
CA LYS A 114 2.39 -16.19 6.75
C LYS A 114 3.58 -15.76 7.59
N ASN A 115 4.50 -16.68 7.81
CA ASN A 115 5.71 -16.44 8.62
C ASN A 115 5.41 -15.86 10.03
N GLY A 116 4.28 -16.28 10.64
CA GLY A 116 3.86 -15.80 11.95
C GLY A 116 3.14 -14.46 11.97
N PHE A 117 2.82 -13.88 10.80
CA PHE A 117 2.07 -12.63 10.67
C PHE A 117 0.74 -12.85 9.97
N ASP A 118 -0.30 -12.18 10.45
CA ASP A 118 -1.61 -12.17 9.78
C ASP A 118 -1.59 -11.18 8.64
N VAL A 119 -1.82 -11.68 7.44
CA VAL A 119 -1.82 -10.87 6.21
C VAL A 119 -3.12 -11.07 5.43
N THR A 120 -3.59 -10.02 4.78
CA THR A 120 -4.76 -10.11 3.89
C THR A 120 -4.46 -10.94 2.65
N ASN A 121 -5.44 -11.65 2.14
CA ASN A 121 -5.34 -12.44 0.91
C ASN A 121 -5.02 -11.58 -0.32
N GLN A 122 -5.34 -10.29 -0.28
CA GLN A 122 -5.05 -9.32 -1.34
C GLN A 122 -4.25 -8.14 -0.84
N VAL A 123 -3.55 -7.45 -1.75
CA VAL A 123 -2.84 -6.20 -1.46
C VAL A 123 -3.84 -5.06 -1.43
N LEU A 124 -3.86 -4.30 -0.34
CA LEU A 124 -4.66 -3.10 -0.20
C LEU A 124 -3.80 -1.84 -0.41
N ILE A 125 -4.42 -0.82 -0.94
CA ILE A 125 -3.81 0.51 -1.12
C ILE A 125 -4.69 1.48 -0.36
N VAL A 126 -4.17 2.03 0.73
CA VAL A 126 -4.88 2.96 1.61
C VAL A 126 -3.95 4.08 2.02
N THR A 127 -4.49 5.24 2.30
CA THR A 127 -3.75 6.34 2.91
C THR A 127 -3.81 6.25 4.43
N LYS A 128 -2.97 7.00 5.12
CA LYS A 128 -3.06 7.13 6.58
C LYS A 128 -4.41 7.69 7.00
N TYR A 129 -4.92 8.68 6.27
CA TYR A 129 -6.23 9.27 6.51
C TYR A 129 -7.37 8.25 6.38
N ASP A 130 -7.35 7.40 5.35
CA ASP A 130 -8.36 6.33 5.22
C ASP A 130 -8.38 5.41 6.45
N VAL A 131 -7.20 5.10 7.01
CA VAL A 131 -7.09 4.27 8.22
C VAL A 131 -7.62 5.01 9.45
N GLU A 132 -7.25 6.28 9.62
CA GLU A 132 -7.70 7.12 10.73
C GLU A 132 -9.20 7.31 10.69
N ASP A 133 -9.77 7.64 9.53
CA ASP A 133 -11.20 7.83 9.32
C ASP A 133 -11.99 6.54 9.62
N ILE A 134 -11.54 5.40 9.13
CA ILE A 134 -12.19 4.10 9.40
C ILE A 134 -12.20 3.80 10.90
N VAL A 135 -11.07 4.01 11.59
CA VAL A 135 -10.98 3.77 13.04
C VAL A 135 -11.83 4.77 13.81
N GLU A 136 -11.88 6.04 13.40
CA GLU A 136 -12.70 7.05 14.04
C GLU A 136 -14.19 6.72 13.94
N VAL A 137 -14.67 6.41 12.74
CA VAL A 137 -16.06 5.98 12.52
C VAL A 137 -16.38 4.70 13.31
N PHE A 138 -15.43 3.75 13.36
CA PHE A 138 -15.61 2.54 14.15
C PHE A 138 -15.74 2.85 15.65
N CYS A 139 -14.90 3.72 16.19
CA CYS A 139 -14.97 4.15 17.59
C CYS A 139 -16.23 4.95 17.90
N ASP A 140 -16.78 5.68 16.93
CA ASP A 140 -18.05 6.41 17.09
C ASP A 140 -19.26 5.47 17.23
N VAL A 141 -19.17 4.29 16.65
CA VAL A 141 -20.21 3.25 16.73
C VAL A 141 -20.00 2.36 17.97
N ILE A 142 -18.78 1.93 18.23
CA ILE A 142 -18.42 1.04 19.33
C ILE A 142 -17.86 1.87 20.49
N ARG A 143 -18.73 2.34 21.37
CA ARG A 143 -18.36 3.23 22.49
C ARG A 143 -18.25 2.53 23.82
N THR A 144 -18.92 1.39 23.96
CA THR A 144 -18.97 0.62 25.19
C THR A 144 -18.55 -0.85 24.97
N PRO A 145 -18.16 -1.57 26.02
CA PRO A 145 -17.92 -3.01 25.92
C PRO A 145 -19.15 -3.79 25.41
N GLU A 146 -20.35 -3.33 25.75
CA GLU A 146 -21.61 -3.93 25.31
C GLU A 146 -21.81 -3.76 23.81
N ASP A 147 -21.50 -2.59 23.23
CA ASP A 147 -21.54 -2.35 21.78
C ASP A 147 -20.61 -3.31 21.06
N TRP A 148 -19.40 -3.52 21.63
CA TRP A 148 -18.42 -4.43 21.07
C TRP A 148 -18.88 -5.90 21.11
N GLU A 149 -19.49 -6.34 22.21
CA GLU A 149 -20.03 -7.70 22.31
C GLU A 149 -21.20 -7.95 21.35
N GLN A 150 -21.99 -6.92 21.03
CA GLN A 150 -23.07 -7.01 20.04
C GLN A 150 -22.57 -7.01 18.59
N ALA A 151 -21.40 -6.42 18.32
CA ALA A 151 -20.84 -6.33 16.98
C ALA A 151 -20.11 -7.62 16.53
N LYS A 152 -19.64 -8.44 17.46
CA LYS A 152 -18.96 -9.72 17.19
C LYS A 152 -19.89 -10.76 16.62
#